data_27cd6534320a404238285dd8e350b34f
#
_entry.id   27cd6534320a404238285dd8e350b34f
#
_cell.length_a   1.000
_cell.length_b   1.000
_cell.length_c   1.000
_cell.angle_alpha   90.00
_cell.angle_beta   90.00
_cell.angle_gamma   90.00
#
_symmetry.space_group_name_H-M   'P 1'
#
loop_
_entity.id
_entity.type
_entity.pdbx_description
1 polymer ?
#
loop_
_entity_poly.entity_id
_entity_poly.type
_entity_poly.pdbx_seq_one_letter_code
_entity_poly.pdbx_strand_id
1 'polypeptide(L)'
;MDPGYSPANREIIERNAKRLGIPITVFESDIFDSVYNVEKNPCYLCARMRRGHLYSKAQKLGCNKIALGHHYDDVIETILMSMLYGGQIQTMMPKLNSTNFEGMQLIRPLYMVREDDIKRWRDYNGLRFIQCACKFTDTCTTCAPDSRTVSKRMEIKQLIAKLKLVNPQVEYNIFKSVENVMLNQVIAYKDDEGRHSFLERFKEE
;
A
#
# COMPACT_ATOMS: atom_id res chain seq x y z
N MET A 1 -6.45 -12.76 -7.92
CA MET A 1 -7.50 -12.02 -8.61
C MET A 1 -6.93 -11.44 -9.90
N ASP A 2 -7.58 -11.70 -11.00
CA ASP A 2 -7.25 -11.16 -12.31
C ASP A 2 -8.29 -10.06 -12.66
N PRO A 3 -7.90 -8.79 -12.68
CA PRO A 3 -8.80 -7.68 -13.01
C PRO A 3 -8.88 -7.38 -14.51
N GLY A 4 -8.39 -8.29 -15.37
CA GLY A 4 -8.25 -8.14 -16.82
C GLY A 4 -6.78 -8.00 -17.26
N TYR A 5 -5.89 -8.81 -16.70
CA TYR A 5 -4.49 -8.84 -17.12
C TYR A 5 -4.31 -9.30 -18.57
N SER A 6 -3.22 -8.86 -19.20
CA SER A 6 -2.79 -9.46 -20.46
C SER A 6 -2.40 -10.93 -20.24
N PRO A 7 -2.53 -11.80 -21.26
CA PRO A 7 -2.12 -13.21 -21.16
C PRO A 7 -0.67 -13.36 -20.69
N ALA A 8 0.24 -12.50 -21.14
CA ALA A 8 1.64 -12.52 -20.75
C ALA A 8 1.84 -12.24 -19.25
N ASN A 9 1.08 -11.29 -18.67
CA ASN A 9 1.14 -10.99 -17.25
C ASN A 9 0.58 -12.14 -16.40
N ARG A 10 -0.50 -12.75 -16.85
CA ARG A 10 -1.09 -13.93 -16.20
C ARG A 10 -0.11 -15.12 -16.20
N GLU A 11 0.54 -15.38 -17.34
CA GLU A 11 1.55 -16.43 -17.45
C GLU A 11 2.71 -16.25 -16.45
N ILE A 12 3.16 -15.01 -16.23
CA ILE A 12 4.21 -14.72 -15.24
C ILE A 12 3.76 -15.15 -13.84
N ILE A 13 2.54 -14.82 -13.45
CA ILE A 13 1.98 -15.17 -12.13
C ILE A 13 1.91 -16.69 -11.97
N GLU A 14 1.33 -17.38 -12.93
CA GLU A 14 1.15 -18.84 -12.91
C GLU A 14 2.50 -19.58 -12.90
N ARG A 15 3.45 -19.12 -13.71
CA ARG A 15 4.81 -19.66 -13.74
C ARG A 15 5.54 -19.48 -12.41
N ASN A 16 5.44 -18.31 -11.77
CA ASN A 16 6.03 -18.08 -10.46
C ASN A 16 5.41 -19.01 -9.40
N ALA A 17 4.10 -19.14 -9.38
CA ALA A 17 3.40 -20.03 -8.45
C ALA A 17 3.83 -21.49 -8.64
N LYS A 18 3.89 -21.97 -9.89
CA LYS A 18 4.38 -23.30 -10.22
C LYS A 18 5.83 -23.52 -9.78
N ARG A 19 6.70 -22.54 -10.03
CA ARG A 19 8.11 -22.61 -9.63
C ARG A 19 8.31 -22.72 -8.13
N LEU A 20 7.48 -22.01 -7.36
CA LEU A 20 7.50 -22.02 -5.90
C LEU A 20 6.69 -23.14 -5.26
N GLY A 21 5.99 -23.97 -6.05
CA GLY A 21 5.10 -25.01 -5.55
C GLY A 21 3.90 -24.47 -4.77
N ILE A 22 3.47 -23.23 -5.05
CA ILE A 22 2.36 -22.58 -4.33
C ILE A 22 1.06 -22.79 -5.12
N PRO A 23 0.03 -23.44 -4.54
CA PRO A 23 -1.27 -23.56 -5.17
C PRO A 23 -1.92 -22.17 -5.27
N ILE A 24 -2.46 -21.85 -6.46
CA ILE A 24 -3.18 -20.60 -6.68
C ILE A 24 -4.58 -20.86 -7.19
N THR A 25 -5.54 -20.06 -6.71
CA THR A 25 -6.89 -19.99 -7.28
C THR A 25 -7.03 -18.68 -8.02
N VAL A 26 -7.20 -18.75 -9.34
CA VAL A 26 -7.44 -17.58 -10.17
C VAL A 26 -8.92 -17.32 -10.27
N PHE A 27 -9.34 -16.10 -10.01
CA PHE A 27 -10.70 -15.64 -10.28
C PHE A 27 -10.63 -14.31 -11.01
N GLU A 28 -11.47 -14.17 -12.01
CA GLU A 28 -11.50 -13.07 -12.97
C GLU A 28 -12.52 -12.02 -12.58
N SER A 29 -12.31 -10.81 -13.05
CA SER A 29 -13.26 -9.70 -12.93
C SER A 29 -13.01 -8.67 -14.03
N ASP A 30 -14.05 -7.95 -14.43
CA ASP A 30 -14.03 -6.91 -15.46
C ASP A 30 -13.72 -5.52 -14.88
N ILE A 31 -12.95 -5.49 -13.79
CA ILE A 31 -12.70 -4.22 -13.07
C ILE A 31 -11.97 -3.22 -13.96
N PHE A 32 -11.01 -3.65 -14.76
CA PHE A 32 -10.28 -2.73 -15.65
C PHE A 32 -11.21 -2.11 -16.69
N ASP A 33 -12.13 -2.87 -17.24
CA ASP A 33 -13.09 -2.38 -18.23
C ASP A 33 -14.13 -1.47 -17.58
N SER A 34 -14.57 -1.79 -16.35
CA SER A 34 -15.52 -1.00 -15.58
C SER A 34 -15.00 0.40 -15.20
N VAL A 35 -13.68 0.55 -15.03
CA VAL A 35 -13.07 1.84 -14.64
C VAL A 35 -12.43 2.58 -15.81
N TYR A 36 -12.39 1.98 -17.00
CA TYR A 36 -11.69 2.54 -18.16
C TYR A 36 -12.22 3.92 -18.60
N ASN A 37 -13.53 4.11 -18.54
CA ASN A 37 -14.21 5.34 -18.96
C ASN A 37 -14.46 6.33 -17.79
N VAL A 38 -13.88 6.10 -16.62
CA VAL A 38 -14.09 6.99 -15.47
C VAL A 38 -13.08 8.13 -15.49
N GLU A 39 -13.55 9.35 -15.69
CA GLU A 39 -12.70 10.55 -15.77
C GLU A 39 -12.07 10.96 -14.44
N LYS A 40 -12.81 10.80 -13.33
CA LYS A 40 -12.35 11.25 -12.00
C LYS A 40 -11.79 10.09 -11.17
N ASN A 41 -10.50 10.14 -10.86
CA ASN A 41 -9.82 9.20 -9.94
C ASN A 41 -10.00 7.70 -10.29
N PRO A 42 -9.79 7.27 -11.55
CA PRO A 42 -9.99 5.87 -11.95
C PRO A 42 -9.14 4.90 -11.13
N CYS A 43 -7.92 5.27 -10.76
CA CYS A 43 -7.03 4.46 -9.93
C CYS A 43 -7.58 4.22 -8.52
N TYR A 44 -8.19 5.22 -7.91
CA TYR A 44 -8.83 5.07 -6.60
C TYR A 44 -10.03 4.11 -6.67
N LEU A 45 -10.89 4.29 -7.68
CA LEU A 45 -12.05 3.42 -7.89
C LEU A 45 -11.61 1.98 -8.17
N CYS A 46 -10.63 1.78 -9.04
CA CYS A 46 -10.05 0.47 -9.34
C CYS A 46 -9.53 -0.21 -8.06
N ALA A 47 -8.75 0.52 -7.24
CA ALA A 47 -8.21 -0.02 -5.99
C ALA A 47 -9.32 -0.41 -5.01
N ARG A 48 -10.39 0.39 -4.92
CA ARG A 48 -11.55 0.12 -4.06
C ARG A 48 -12.33 -1.11 -4.52
N MET A 49 -12.62 -1.22 -5.82
CA MET A 49 -13.33 -2.36 -6.41
C MET A 49 -12.51 -3.65 -6.25
N ARG A 50 -11.22 -3.61 -6.56
CA ARG A 50 -10.31 -4.75 -6.39
C ARG A 50 -10.30 -5.25 -4.96
N ARG A 51 -10.25 -4.34 -4.00
CA ARG A 51 -10.27 -4.70 -2.57
C ARG A 51 -11.57 -5.38 -2.18
N GLY A 52 -12.73 -4.79 -2.52
CA GLY A 52 -14.04 -5.38 -2.23
C GLY A 52 -14.21 -6.77 -2.85
N HIS A 53 -13.82 -6.93 -4.11
CA HIS A 53 -13.88 -8.21 -4.80
C HIS A 53 -12.97 -9.27 -4.15
N LEU A 54 -11.75 -8.88 -3.76
CA LEU A 54 -10.81 -9.76 -3.08
C LEU A 54 -11.37 -10.25 -1.73
N TYR A 55 -11.94 -9.36 -0.92
CA TYR A 55 -12.55 -9.73 0.35
C TYR A 55 -13.73 -10.69 0.16
N SER A 56 -14.65 -10.37 -0.75
CA SER A 56 -15.81 -11.23 -1.04
C SER A 56 -15.39 -12.63 -1.48
N LYS A 57 -14.40 -12.75 -2.37
CA LYS A 57 -13.90 -14.06 -2.82
C LYS A 57 -13.15 -14.80 -1.72
N ALA A 58 -12.34 -14.12 -0.92
CA ALA A 58 -11.65 -14.74 0.22
C ALA A 58 -12.63 -15.34 1.24
N GLN A 59 -13.72 -14.62 1.58
CA GLN A 59 -14.77 -15.15 2.45
C GLN A 59 -15.43 -16.40 1.86
N LYS A 60 -15.76 -16.39 0.55
CA LYS A 60 -16.35 -17.55 -0.13
C LYS A 60 -15.43 -18.78 -0.15
N LEU A 61 -14.12 -18.56 -0.07
CA LEU A 61 -13.11 -19.60 0.07
C LEU A 61 -12.83 -20.02 1.52
N GLY A 62 -13.61 -19.51 2.48
CA GLY A 62 -13.43 -19.81 3.91
C GLY A 62 -12.23 -19.12 4.55
N CYS A 63 -11.62 -18.13 3.88
CA CYS A 63 -10.51 -17.37 4.45
C CYS A 63 -11.04 -16.31 5.43
N ASN A 64 -10.32 -16.09 6.52
CA ASN A 64 -10.59 -15.02 7.49
C ASN A 64 -9.52 -13.92 7.48
N LYS A 65 -8.54 -14.00 6.59
CA LYS A 65 -7.46 -13.01 6.46
C LYS A 65 -7.12 -12.74 5.00
N ILE A 66 -6.75 -11.49 4.73
CA ILE A 66 -6.11 -11.08 3.48
C ILE A 66 -4.69 -10.61 3.82
N ALA A 67 -3.68 -11.25 3.21
CA ALA A 67 -2.30 -10.84 3.31
C ALA A 67 -1.94 -9.92 2.13
N LEU A 68 -1.44 -8.72 2.41
CA LEU A 68 -0.95 -7.79 1.41
C LEU A 68 0.58 -7.71 1.44
N GLY A 69 1.17 -7.59 0.26
CA GLY A 69 2.62 -7.54 0.08
C GLY A 69 3.27 -6.19 0.39
N HIS A 70 2.62 -5.29 1.15
CA HIS A 70 3.25 -4.04 1.57
C HIS A 70 4.43 -4.33 2.49
N HIS A 71 5.51 -3.59 2.28
CA HIS A 71 6.78 -3.76 2.95
C HIS A 71 7.22 -2.48 3.69
N TYR A 72 8.36 -2.52 4.39
CA TYR A 72 8.86 -1.42 5.22
C TYR A 72 8.98 -0.09 4.46
N ASP A 73 9.47 -0.12 3.22
CA ASP A 73 9.63 1.09 2.42
C ASP A 73 8.28 1.73 2.07
N ASP A 74 7.23 0.92 1.80
CA ASP A 74 5.85 1.43 1.64
C ASP A 74 5.33 2.14 2.90
N VAL A 75 5.71 1.64 4.09
CA VAL A 75 5.29 2.22 5.37
C VAL A 75 5.89 3.61 5.55
N ILE A 76 7.20 3.75 5.41
CA ILE A 76 7.89 5.04 5.58
C ILE A 76 7.49 6.06 4.51
N GLU A 77 7.28 5.61 3.26
CA GLU A 77 6.72 6.45 2.19
C GLU A 77 5.32 6.96 2.56
N THR A 78 4.47 6.07 3.12
CA THR A 78 3.11 6.45 3.52
C THR A 78 3.10 7.46 4.65
N ILE A 79 3.99 7.35 5.63
CA ILE A 79 4.14 8.32 6.72
C ILE A 79 4.42 9.70 6.14
N LEU A 80 5.46 9.83 5.31
CA LEU A 80 5.81 11.13 4.71
C LEU A 80 4.74 11.65 3.76
N MET A 81 4.11 10.80 2.97
CA MET A 81 2.97 11.20 2.12
C MET A 81 1.82 11.77 2.95
N SER A 82 1.51 11.15 4.07
CA SER A 82 0.43 11.62 4.96
C SER A 82 0.78 12.96 5.59
N MET A 83 2.03 13.17 5.99
CA MET A 83 2.50 14.44 6.55
C MET A 83 2.52 15.56 5.50
N LEU A 84 3.17 15.33 4.36
CA LEU A 84 3.48 16.38 3.39
C LEU A 84 2.30 16.73 2.47
N TYR A 85 1.42 15.77 2.19
CA TYR A 85 0.28 15.98 1.29
C TYR A 85 -1.08 15.86 1.96
N GLY A 86 -1.16 15.21 3.13
CA GLY A 86 -2.40 15.00 3.86
C GLY A 86 -2.53 15.86 5.12
N GLY A 87 -1.43 16.49 5.60
CA GLY A 87 -1.42 17.23 6.87
C GLY A 87 -1.76 16.35 8.09
N GLN A 88 -1.40 15.07 8.02
CA GLN A 88 -1.74 14.07 9.05
C GLN A 88 -0.52 13.20 9.39
N ILE A 89 -0.38 12.85 10.65
CA ILE A 89 0.58 11.82 11.10
C ILE A 89 -0.18 10.51 11.18
N GLN A 90 -0.05 9.70 10.13
CA GLN A 90 -0.64 8.36 10.06
C GLN A 90 0.18 7.44 9.17
N THR A 91 0.03 6.14 9.39
CA THR A 91 0.67 5.12 8.58
C THR A 91 -0.30 3.99 8.23
N MET A 92 0.13 3.05 7.39
CA MET A 92 -0.59 1.81 7.21
C MET A 92 -0.32 0.87 8.40
N MET A 93 -1.36 0.35 9.03
CA MET A 93 -1.22 -0.56 10.15
C MET A 93 -0.80 -1.97 9.70
N PRO A 94 0.03 -2.70 10.46
CA PRO A 94 0.43 -4.07 10.11
C PRO A 94 -0.74 -5.05 10.10
N LYS A 95 -1.78 -4.77 10.90
CA LYS A 95 -3.01 -5.55 11.02
C LYS A 95 -4.21 -4.64 11.21
N LEU A 96 -5.32 -4.95 10.53
CA LEU A 96 -6.59 -4.23 10.63
C LEU A 96 -7.75 -5.23 10.62
N ASN A 97 -8.77 -4.98 11.41
CA ASN A 97 -10.07 -5.63 11.23
C ASN A 97 -10.82 -4.94 10.08
N SER A 98 -11.52 -5.71 9.27
CA SER A 98 -12.34 -5.12 8.20
C SER A 98 -13.63 -4.56 8.78
N THR A 99 -13.96 -3.32 8.43
CA THR A 99 -15.23 -2.68 8.83
C THR A 99 -16.40 -3.12 7.95
N ASN A 100 -16.14 -3.56 6.72
CA ASN A 100 -17.18 -3.90 5.73
C ASN A 100 -17.37 -5.41 5.54
N PHE A 101 -16.47 -6.24 6.07
CA PHE A 101 -16.48 -7.69 5.93
C PHE A 101 -16.26 -8.30 7.32
N GLU A 102 -17.34 -8.62 7.98
CA GLU A 102 -17.32 -9.18 9.33
C GLU A 102 -16.43 -10.43 9.41
N GLY A 103 -15.66 -10.57 10.48
CA GLY A 103 -14.72 -11.67 10.69
C GLY A 103 -13.46 -11.65 9.83
N MET A 104 -13.33 -10.70 8.89
CA MET A 104 -12.17 -10.59 8.03
C MET A 104 -11.12 -9.63 8.60
N GLN A 105 -9.86 -10.02 8.44
CA GLN A 105 -8.70 -9.19 8.81
C GLN A 105 -7.81 -8.94 7.60
N LEU A 106 -7.15 -7.78 7.59
CA LEU A 106 -6.06 -7.48 6.68
C LEU A 106 -4.75 -7.56 7.47
N ILE A 107 -3.76 -8.26 6.93
CA ILE A 107 -2.43 -8.36 7.51
C ILE A 107 -1.36 -7.99 6.48
N ARG A 108 -0.19 -7.55 6.95
CA ARG A 108 0.97 -7.21 6.12
C ARG A 108 2.20 -7.96 6.63
N PRO A 109 2.39 -9.22 6.20
CA PRO A 109 3.49 -10.06 6.72
C PRO A 109 4.88 -9.49 6.44
N LEU A 110 5.04 -8.70 5.36
CA LEU A 110 6.30 -8.10 4.96
C LEU A 110 6.55 -6.72 5.57
N TYR A 111 5.76 -6.30 6.56
CA TYR A 111 5.76 -4.95 7.14
C TYR A 111 7.14 -4.44 7.57
N MET A 112 7.99 -5.33 8.08
CA MET A 112 9.36 -5.02 8.54
C MET A 112 10.45 -5.44 7.53
N VAL A 113 10.08 -5.94 6.35
CA VAL A 113 11.02 -6.40 5.32
C VAL A 113 11.34 -5.27 4.36
N ARG A 114 12.62 -5.09 4.00
CA ARG A 114 13.06 -4.07 3.07
C ARG A 114 12.75 -4.45 1.61
N GLU A 115 12.41 -3.45 0.79
CA GLU A 115 12.19 -3.66 -0.66
C GLU A 115 13.39 -4.33 -1.33
N ASP A 116 14.60 -3.94 -0.96
CA ASP A 116 15.83 -4.50 -1.53
C ASP A 116 16.05 -5.98 -1.14
N ASP A 117 15.63 -6.40 0.04
CA ASP A 117 15.68 -7.81 0.43
C ASP A 117 14.67 -8.65 -0.37
N ILE A 118 13.49 -8.09 -0.64
CA ILE A 118 12.48 -8.73 -1.51
C ILE A 118 13.03 -8.85 -2.95
N LYS A 119 13.71 -7.82 -3.47
CA LYS A 119 14.35 -7.88 -4.79
C LYS A 119 15.45 -8.93 -4.86
N ARG A 120 16.32 -8.99 -3.85
CA ARG A 120 17.37 -10.03 -3.75
C ARG A 120 16.77 -11.43 -3.69
N TRP A 121 15.72 -11.62 -2.88
CA TRP A 121 14.99 -12.89 -2.81
C TRP A 121 14.37 -13.28 -4.16
N ARG A 122 13.74 -12.32 -4.86
CA ARG A 122 13.22 -12.51 -6.21
C ARG A 122 14.32 -13.00 -7.17
N ASP A 123 15.45 -12.32 -7.18
CA ASP A 123 16.56 -12.61 -8.10
C ASP A 123 17.21 -13.97 -7.79
N TYR A 124 17.42 -14.25 -6.51
CA TYR A 124 17.92 -15.55 -6.04
C TYR A 124 17.04 -16.73 -6.50
N ASN A 125 15.71 -16.55 -6.44
CA ASN A 125 14.76 -17.56 -6.88
C ASN A 125 14.46 -17.51 -8.39
N GLY A 126 15.10 -16.62 -9.16
CA GLY A 126 14.90 -16.45 -10.59
C GLY A 126 13.44 -16.14 -10.95
N LEU A 127 12.73 -15.41 -10.09
CA LEU A 127 11.35 -15.00 -10.29
C LEU A 127 11.29 -13.72 -11.14
N ARG A 128 10.17 -13.53 -11.83
CA ARG A 128 9.86 -12.28 -12.55
C ARG A 128 8.59 -11.70 -11.97
N PHE A 129 8.63 -10.42 -11.58
CA PHE A 129 7.45 -9.72 -11.09
C PHE A 129 6.91 -8.79 -12.18
N ILE A 130 5.60 -8.66 -12.22
CA ILE A 130 4.92 -7.72 -13.07
C ILE A 130 5.19 -6.32 -12.53
N GLN A 131 5.74 -5.43 -13.35
CA GLN A 131 6.01 -4.04 -12.94
C GLN A 131 4.75 -3.19 -13.01
N CYS A 132 4.02 -3.25 -14.11
CA CYS A 132 2.73 -2.61 -14.26
C CYS A 132 1.83 -3.50 -15.11
N ALA A 133 0.63 -3.75 -14.63
CA ALA A 133 -0.35 -4.61 -15.29
C ALA A 133 -1.66 -3.86 -15.60
N CYS A 134 -1.65 -2.54 -15.44
CA CYS A 134 -2.82 -1.69 -15.66
C CYS A 134 -2.99 -1.39 -17.15
N LYS A 135 -4.21 -1.49 -17.68
CA LYS A 135 -4.54 -1.05 -19.06
C LYS A 135 -4.36 0.46 -19.27
N PHE A 136 -4.23 1.22 -18.18
CA PHE A 136 -3.96 2.65 -18.21
C PHE A 136 -2.46 3.01 -18.31
N THR A 137 -1.58 2.04 -18.62
CA THR A 137 -0.12 2.26 -18.63
C THR A 137 0.30 3.39 -19.55
N ASP A 138 -0.37 3.54 -20.69
CA ASP A 138 -0.05 4.59 -21.68
C ASP A 138 -0.52 5.99 -21.26
N THR A 139 -1.51 6.05 -20.35
CA THR A 139 -2.07 7.29 -19.80
C THR A 139 -1.79 7.46 -18.30
N CYS A 140 -1.19 6.45 -17.67
CA CYS A 140 -0.92 6.43 -16.23
C CYS A 140 0.27 7.33 -15.91
N THR A 141 0.01 8.45 -15.26
CA THR A 141 1.05 9.38 -14.76
C THR A 141 2.02 8.75 -13.76
N THR A 142 1.70 7.55 -13.27
CA THR A 142 2.52 6.80 -12.31
C THR A 142 3.52 5.85 -12.99
N CYS A 143 3.23 5.42 -14.22
CA CYS A 143 3.94 4.33 -14.88
C CYS A 143 4.64 4.74 -16.19
N ALA A 144 4.26 5.88 -16.78
CA ALA A 144 4.86 6.35 -18.02
C ALA A 144 6.22 7.03 -17.77
N PRO A 145 7.31 6.59 -18.46
CA PRO A 145 8.65 7.17 -18.27
C PRO A 145 8.72 8.67 -18.57
N ASP A 146 7.86 9.17 -19.46
CA ASP A 146 7.84 10.55 -19.95
C ASP A 146 6.72 11.41 -19.34
N SER A 147 6.02 10.91 -18.30
CA SER A 147 4.98 11.71 -17.67
C SER A 147 5.59 12.93 -16.97
N ARG A 148 5.20 14.13 -17.38
CA ARG A 148 5.60 15.40 -16.76
C ARG A 148 5.16 15.53 -15.30
N THR A 149 4.35 14.60 -14.79
CA THR A 149 3.90 14.50 -13.41
C THR A 149 4.48 13.27 -12.76
N VAL A 150 5.56 13.45 -12.04
CA VAL A 150 6.11 12.43 -11.13
C VAL A 150 5.03 12.09 -10.10
N SER A 151 4.75 10.79 -9.88
CA SER A 151 3.78 10.42 -8.86
C SER A 151 4.27 10.88 -7.48
N LYS A 152 3.34 11.32 -6.62
CA LYS A 152 3.66 11.76 -5.24
C LYS A 152 4.48 10.71 -4.48
N ARG A 153 4.22 9.43 -4.71
CA ARG A 153 5.01 8.34 -4.11
C ARG A 153 6.45 8.31 -4.61
N MET A 154 6.66 8.51 -5.91
CA MET A 154 8.01 8.56 -6.49
C MET A 154 8.79 9.77 -5.97
N GLU A 155 8.13 10.91 -5.84
CA GLU A 155 8.71 12.12 -5.25
C GLU A 155 9.17 11.88 -3.80
N ILE A 156 8.33 11.24 -2.98
CA ILE A 156 8.70 10.86 -1.61
C ILE A 156 9.87 9.87 -1.58
N LYS A 157 9.86 8.87 -2.46
CA LYS A 157 10.95 7.91 -2.57
C LYS A 157 12.29 8.60 -2.90
N GLN A 158 12.27 9.56 -3.81
CA GLN A 158 13.45 10.37 -4.13
C GLN A 158 13.88 11.27 -2.97
N LEU A 159 12.93 11.86 -2.25
CA LEU A 159 13.21 12.67 -1.05
C LEU A 159 13.90 11.82 0.04
N ILE A 160 13.37 10.65 0.35
CA ILE A 160 13.98 9.73 1.32
C ILE A 160 15.39 9.36 0.90
N ALA A 161 15.60 9.03 -0.38
CA ALA A 161 16.92 8.69 -0.91
C ALA A 161 17.93 9.85 -0.74
N LYS A 162 17.52 11.09 -1.00
CA LYS A 162 18.36 12.29 -0.77
C LYS A 162 18.67 12.48 0.72
N LEU A 163 17.68 12.38 1.59
CA LEU A 163 17.87 12.52 3.03
C LEU A 163 18.80 11.45 3.60
N LYS A 164 18.75 10.24 3.07
CA LYS A 164 19.61 9.13 3.48
C LYS A 164 21.10 9.38 3.22
N LEU A 165 21.43 10.16 2.20
CA LEU A 165 22.83 10.56 1.93
C LEU A 165 23.42 11.43 3.05
N VAL A 166 22.57 12.22 3.72
CA VAL A 166 22.97 13.11 4.81
C VAL A 166 22.83 12.42 6.17
N ASN A 167 21.76 11.67 6.36
CA ASN A 167 21.48 10.95 7.59
C ASN A 167 21.14 9.46 7.28
N PRO A 168 22.07 8.54 7.47
CA PRO A 168 21.82 7.10 7.23
C PRO A 168 20.68 6.50 8.05
N GLN A 169 20.32 7.12 9.19
CA GLN A 169 19.25 6.66 10.08
C GLN A 169 17.88 7.25 9.73
N VAL A 170 17.77 8.05 8.67
CA VAL A 170 16.53 8.77 8.36
C VAL A 170 15.32 7.85 8.18
N GLU A 171 15.49 6.72 7.50
CA GLU A 171 14.42 5.75 7.27
C GLU A 171 13.90 5.16 8.59
N TYR A 172 14.82 4.79 9.47
CA TYR A 172 14.50 4.31 10.81
C TYR A 172 13.80 5.40 11.65
N ASN A 173 14.29 6.63 11.60
CA ASN A 173 13.71 7.74 12.35
C ASN A 173 12.29 8.07 11.85
N ILE A 174 12.04 8.04 10.55
CA ILE A 174 10.68 8.22 9.99
C ILE A 174 9.73 7.14 10.55
N PHE A 175 10.16 5.88 10.53
CA PHE A 175 9.36 4.78 11.07
C PHE A 175 9.10 4.96 12.57
N LYS A 176 10.15 5.24 13.34
CA LYS A 176 10.07 5.42 14.79
C LYS A 176 9.23 6.61 15.21
N SER A 177 9.09 7.63 14.37
CA SER A 177 8.30 8.83 14.71
C SER A 177 6.81 8.51 14.96
N VAL A 178 6.27 7.48 14.33
CA VAL A 178 4.88 7.05 14.54
C VAL A 178 4.72 5.99 15.64
N GLU A 179 5.82 5.43 16.14
CA GLU A 179 5.82 4.56 17.33
C GLU A 179 6.04 5.35 18.62
N ASN A 180 6.71 6.51 18.54
CA ASN A 180 7.08 7.35 19.70
C ASN A 180 6.32 8.67 19.69
N VAL A 181 5.01 8.64 19.56
CA VAL A 181 4.17 9.83 19.59
C VAL A 181 3.97 10.28 21.02
N MET A 182 4.47 11.46 21.36
CA MET A 182 4.28 12.08 22.68
C MET A 182 3.03 12.96 22.66
N LEU A 183 1.88 12.40 23.05
CA LEU A 183 0.58 13.07 22.97
C LEU A 183 0.53 14.42 23.74
N ASN A 184 1.33 14.57 24.78
CA ASN A 184 1.43 15.82 25.52
C ASN A 184 2.25 16.92 24.82
N GLN A 185 2.89 16.59 23.69
CA GLN A 185 3.69 17.53 22.88
C GLN A 185 3.10 17.75 21.48
N VAL A 186 1.88 17.28 21.24
CA VAL A 186 1.14 17.59 20.01
C VAL A 186 0.04 18.62 20.30
N ILE A 187 -0.26 19.46 19.32
CA ILE A 187 -1.30 20.50 19.41
C ILE A 187 -2.69 19.88 19.53
N ALA A 188 -2.93 18.81 18.78
CA ALA A 188 -4.17 18.05 18.82
C ALA A 188 -3.93 16.64 18.25
N TYR A 189 -4.77 15.69 18.65
CA TYR A 189 -4.86 14.36 18.06
C TYR A 189 -6.31 13.94 17.93
N LYS A 190 -6.57 12.85 17.20
CA LYS A 190 -7.89 12.23 17.05
C LYS A 190 -7.80 10.77 17.38
N ASP A 191 -8.81 10.27 18.07
CA ASP A 191 -9.06 8.86 18.35
C ASP A 191 -10.54 8.51 18.15
N ASP A 192 -10.99 7.37 18.68
CA ASP A 192 -12.38 6.92 18.58
C ASP A 192 -13.35 7.78 19.41
N GLU A 193 -12.87 8.51 20.42
CA GLU A 193 -13.65 9.43 21.26
C GLU A 193 -13.79 10.82 20.62
N GLY A 194 -12.95 11.12 19.62
CA GLY A 194 -13.04 12.37 18.87
C GLY A 194 -11.72 13.12 18.72
N ARG A 195 -11.80 14.45 18.74
CA ARG A 195 -10.64 15.34 18.62
C ARG A 195 -10.28 15.91 19.98
N HIS A 196 -9.04 15.68 20.41
CA HIS A 196 -8.45 16.21 21.63
C HIS A 196 -7.50 17.36 21.30
N SER A 197 -7.60 18.45 22.08
CA SER A 197 -6.76 19.65 21.92
C SER A 197 -5.87 19.85 23.14
N PHE A 198 -4.68 20.44 22.94
CA PHE A 198 -3.81 20.83 24.06
C PHE A 198 -4.52 21.76 25.05
N LEU A 199 -5.52 22.56 24.62
CA LEU A 199 -6.29 23.47 25.45
C LEU A 199 -7.11 22.75 26.54
N GLU A 200 -7.41 21.47 26.37
CA GLU A 200 -8.16 20.67 27.38
C GLU A 200 -7.39 20.56 28.70
N ARG A 201 -6.04 20.69 28.65
CA ARG A 201 -5.17 20.65 29.83
C ARG A 201 -5.17 21.96 30.63
N PHE A 202 -5.72 23.02 30.06
CA PHE A 202 -5.79 24.36 30.66
C PHE A 202 -7.22 24.80 30.94
N LYS A 203 -8.20 23.88 30.84
CA LYS A 203 -9.55 24.14 31.35
C LYS A 203 -9.45 24.17 32.86
N GLU A 204 -9.69 25.35 33.48
CA GLU A 204 -9.86 25.48 34.90
C GLU A 204 -11.07 24.65 35.35
N GLU A 205 -10.93 24.00 36.51
CA GLU A 205 -12.01 23.23 37.15
C GLU A 205 -13.16 24.15 37.56
#